data_f2aeefb2f207cfc38be1c62cf6bbcacb
#
_entry.id   f2aeefb2f207cfc38be1c62cf6bbcacb
#
_cell.length_a   1.000
_cell.length_b   1.000
_cell.length_c   1.000
_cell.angle_alpha   90.00
_cell.angle_beta   90.00
_cell.angle_gamma   90.00
#
_symmetry.space_group_name_H-M   'P 1'
#
loop_
_entity.id
_entity.type
_entity.pdbx_description
1 polymer ?
#
loop_
_entity_poly.entity_id
_entity_poly.type
_entity_poly.pdbx_seq_one_letter_code
_entity_poly.pdbx_strand_id
1 'polypeptide(L)'
;MTEHELIKGCIRKDADCQRRLFELYAGKMMTVCLRYAVDSSEAEDMLQEGFIRVFTYIQQFKFEGSFEGWIRRIVVNTALKLLQKKKITFNEITEQHAQTGMEPYAYVNLGEDDLLKLINALPDGYRIVFNLNVIEGYSHDEIAQMLNIQASTSRSQLVKARKMLQNQIQQLQKIAV
;
A
#
# COMPACT_ATOMS: atom_id res chain seq x y z
N MET A 1 13.29 21.76 16.25
CA MET A 1 12.62 20.65 16.98
C MET A 1 13.06 19.36 16.32
N THR A 2 13.69 18.48 17.07
CA THR A 2 14.13 17.16 16.58
C THR A 2 12.93 16.20 16.45
N GLU A 3 13.08 15.11 15.68
CA GLU A 3 12.04 14.06 15.58
C GLU A 3 11.66 13.51 16.97
N HIS A 4 12.66 13.33 17.84
CA HIS A 4 12.45 12.86 19.20
C HIS A 4 11.60 13.82 20.06
N GLU A 5 11.85 15.12 19.98
CA GLU A 5 11.05 16.16 20.64
C GLU A 5 9.63 16.20 20.10
N LEU A 6 9.48 16.04 18.79
CA LEU A 6 8.18 16.02 18.12
C LEU A 6 7.34 14.82 18.60
N ILE A 7 7.93 13.63 18.63
CA ILE A 7 7.26 12.41 19.13
C ILE A 7 6.84 12.59 20.59
N LYS A 8 7.73 13.12 21.45
CA LYS A 8 7.40 13.38 22.86
C LYS A 8 6.28 14.40 23.02
N GLY A 9 6.22 15.42 22.17
CA GLY A 9 5.11 16.37 22.13
C GLY A 9 3.80 15.68 21.78
N CYS A 10 3.80 14.83 20.74
CA CYS A 10 2.62 14.06 20.36
C CYS A 10 2.13 13.10 21.46
N ILE A 11 3.04 12.46 22.20
CA ILE A 11 2.70 11.62 23.36
C ILE A 11 1.95 12.44 24.44
N ARG A 12 2.35 13.70 24.63
CA ARG A 12 1.67 14.64 25.54
C ARG A 12 0.38 15.23 24.97
N LYS A 13 -0.03 14.80 23.77
CA LYS A 13 -1.22 15.29 23.06
C LYS A 13 -1.15 16.78 22.68
N ASP A 14 0.07 17.29 22.46
CA ASP A 14 0.28 18.65 21.96
C ASP A 14 -0.21 18.74 20.51
N ALA A 15 -1.18 19.62 20.26
CA ALA A 15 -1.85 19.75 18.97
C ALA A 15 -0.88 20.27 17.87
N ASP A 16 0.04 21.17 18.23
CA ASP A 16 1.01 21.70 17.27
C ASP A 16 2.04 20.64 16.88
N CYS A 17 2.47 19.81 17.82
CA CYS A 17 3.33 18.67 17.54
C CYS A 17 2.61 17.62 16.66
N GLN A 18 1.34 17.33 16.94
CA GLN A 18 0.55 16.41 16.11
C GLN A 18 0.36 16.93 14.70
N ARG A 19 0.04 18.22 14.51
CA ARG A 19 -0.09 18.85 13.20
C ARG A 19 1.22 18.76 12.43
N ARG A 20 2.35 19.14 13.03
CA ARG A 20 3.67 19.07 12.38
C ARG A 20 4.08 17.65 12.00
N LEU A 21 3.79 16.68 12.87
CA LEU A 21 4.06 15.28 12.57
C LEU A 21 3.23 14.80 11.38
N PHE A 22 1.95 15.16 11.33
CA PHE A 22 1.09 14.86 10.18
C PHE A 22 1.65 15.50 8.89
N GLU A 23 1.95 16.80 8.89
CA GLU A 23 2.51 17.51 7.74
C GLU A 23 3.81 16.87 7.23
N LEU A 24 4.66 16.38 8.14
CA LEU A 24 5.94 15.75 7.79
C LEU A 24 5.79 14.40 7.10
N TYR A 25 4.81 13.61 7.49
CA TYR A 25 4.68 12.22 7.03
C TYR A 25 3.47 11.96 6.12
N ALA A 26 2.47 12.86 6.07
CA ALA A 26 1.23 12.65 5.32
C ALA A 26 1.48 12.38 3.83
N GLY A 27 2.35 13.13 3.17
CA GLY A 27 2.65 12.95 1.75
C GLY A 27 3.22 11.55 1.45
N LYS A 28 4.18 11.10 2.26
CA LYS A 28 4.76 9.76 2.12
C LYS A 28 3.75 8.66 2.39
N MET A 29 2.92 8.83 3.42
CA MET A 29 1.89 7.85 3.77
C MET A 29 0.73 7.86 2.78
N MET A 30 0.42 8.99 2.15
CA MET A 30 -0.54 9.05 1.04
C MET A 30 -0.08 8.20 -0.14
N THR A 31 1.20 8.27 -0.51
CA THR A 31 1.77 7.40 -1.55
C THR A 31 1.64 5.91 -1.19
N VAL A 32 1.75 5.57 0.09
CA VAL A 32 1.49 4.20 0.57
C VAL A 32 0.01 3.85 0.40
N CYS A 33 -0.92 4.70 0.85
CA CYS A 33 -2.37 4.46 0.77
C CYS A 33 -2.84 4.28 -0.68
N LEU A 34 -2.36 5.11 -1.62
CA LEU A 34 -2.70 5.04 -3.04
C LEU A 34 -2.39 3.70 -3.71
N ARG A 35 -1.47 2.91 -3.16
CA ARG A 35 -1.18 1.56 -3.65
C ARG A 35 -2.20 0.51 -3.22
N TYR A 36 -2.95 0.78 -2.17
CA TYR A 36 -3.97 -0.13 -1.62
C TYR A 36 -5.39 0.30 -1.98
N ALA A 37 -5.62 1.59 -2.13
CA ALA A 37 -6.92 2.18 -2.44
C ALA A 37 -7.33 2.00 -3.91
N VAL A 38 -8.63 2.02 -4.16
CA VAL A 38 -9.19 2.02 -5.53
C VAL A 38 -9.17 3.42 -6.14
N ASP A 39 -9.35 4.44 -5.29
CA ASP A 39 -9.37 5.85 -5.69
C ASP A 39 -8.76 6.76 -4.61
N SER A 40 -8.65 8.05 -4.93
CA SER A 40 -8.06 9.04 -4.02
C SER A 40 -8.86 9.23 -2.74
N SER A 41 -10.18 9.14 -2.80
CA SER A 41 -11.06 9.30 -1.62
C SER A 41 -10.81 8.17 -0.62
N GLU A 42 -10.72 6.94 -1.10
CA GLU A 42 -10.39 5.79 -0.26
C GLU A 42 -8.97 5.90 0.33
N ALA A 43 -8.01 6.41 -0.45
CA ALA A 43 -6.65 6.64 0.04
C ALA A 43 -6.62 7.69 1.17
N GLU A 44 -7.42 8.76 1.05
CA GLU A 44 -7.57 9.78 2.09
C GLU A 44 -8.19 9.20 3.37
N ASP A 45 -9.22 8.37 3.25
CA ASP A 45 -9.83 7.68 4.39
C ASP A 45 -8.83 6.75 5.09
N MET A 46 -8.03 5.99 4.30
CA MET A 46 -6.96 5.15 4.84
C MET A 46 -5.90 5.97 5.57
N LEU A 47 -5.53 7.12 5.02
CA LEU A 47 -4.54 8.03 5.61
C LEU A 47 -5.05 8.59 6.94
N GLN A 48 -6.28 9.10 6.97
CA GLN A 48 -6.88 9.67 8.17
C GLN A 48 -6.99 8.63 9.28
N GLU A 49 -7.58 7.48 9.00
CA GLU A 49 -7.71 6.39 9.97
C GLU A 49 -6.33 5.88 10.42
N GLY A 50 -5.35 5.84 9.50
CA GLY A 50 -3.97 5.50 9.81
C GLY A 50 -3.35 6.45 10.82
N PHE A 51 -3.49 7.76 10.64
CA PHE A 51 -2.95 8.76 11.57
C PHE A 51 -3.70 8.82 12.90
N ILE A 52 -5.02 8.59 12.91
CA ILE A 52 -5.75 8.41 14.18
C ILE A 52 -5.12 7.28 15.00
N ARG A 53 -4.76 6.17 14.37
CA ARG A 53 -4.08 5.05 15.04
C ARG A 53 -2.64 5.37 15.42
N VAL A 54 -1.91 6.08 14.56
CA VAL A 54 -0.56 6.56 14.89
C VAL A 54 -0.59 7.36 16.20
N PHE A 55 -1.47 8.35 16.32
CA PHE A 55 -1.58 9.16 17.53
C PHE A 55 -2.12 8.37 18.74
N THR A 56 -2.99 7.40 18.51
CA THR A 56 -3.49 6.51 19.57
C THR A 56 -2.37 5.65 20.16
N TYR A 57 -1.49 5.13 19.32
CA TYR A 57 -0.45 4.17 19.71
C TYR A 57 0.96 4.76 19.83
N ILE A 58 1.15 6.06 19.62
CA ILE A 58 2.46 6.70 19.56
C ILE A 58 3.31 6.49 20.83
N GLN A 59 2.68 6.36 21.99
CA GLN A 59 3.34 6.05 23.25
C GLN A 59 3.98 4.63 23.28
N GLN A 60 3.59 3.74 22.34
CA GLN A 60 4.17 2.40 22.22
C GLN A 60 5.44 2.38 21.37
N PHE A 61 5.78 3.48 20.72
CA PHE A 61 7.04 3.59 19.97
C PHE A 61 8.23 3.62 20.93
N LYS A 62 9.08 2.60 20.83
CA LYS A 62 10.21 2.38 21.75
C LYS A 62 11.49 3.14 21.39
N PHE A 63 11.45 3.99 20.36
CA PHE A 63 12.63 4.66 19.78
C PHE A 63 13.70 3.69 19.26
N GLU A 64 13.29 2.48 18.89
CA GLU A 64 14.10 1.46 18.25
C GLU A 64 13.77 1.44 16.76
N GLY A 65 14.75 1.71 15.91
CA GLY A 65 14.57 1.78 14.46
C GLY A 65 13.90 3.06 13.94
N SER A 66 13.43 3.02 12.69
CA SER A 66 12.85 4.18 11.99
C SER A 66 11.42 4.46 12.46
N PHE A 67 11.16 5.69 12.87
CA PHE A 67 9.80 6.15 13.20
C PHE A 67 8.90 6.17 11.96
N GLU A 68 9.44 6.55 10.80
CA GLU A 68 8.73 6.48 9.51
C GLU A 68 8.29 5.04 9.21
N GLY A 69 9.17 4.06 9.41
CA GLY A 69 8.85 2.64 9.24
C GLY A 69 7.76 2.16 10.20
N TRP A 70 7.75 2.66 11.44
CA TRP A 70 6.71 2.36 12.42
C TRP A 70 5.35 2.95 12.02
N ILE A 71 5.30 4.21 11.58
CA ILE A 71 4.09 4.84 11.02
C ILE A 71 3.58 4.04 9.83
N ARG A 72 4.47 3.72 8.88
CA ARG A 72 4.14 2.98 7.65
C ARG A 72 3.48 1.63 7.96
N ARG A 73 4.01 0.90 8.92
CA ARG A 73 3.42 -0.38 9.37
C ARG A 73 1.99 -0.19 9.90
N ILE A 74 1.73 0.87 10.67
CA ILE A 74 0.37 1.17 11.16
C ILE A 74 -0.56 1.51 10.01
N VAL A 75 -0.12 2.35 9.07
CA VAL A 75 -0.91 2.76 7.91
C VAL A 75 -1.24 1.56 7.02
N VAL A 76 -0.27 0.71 6.69
CA VAL A 76 -0.49 -0.51 5.90
C VAL A 76 -1.49 -1.43 6.59
N ASN A 77 -1.30 -1.72 7.88
CA ASN A 77 -2.22 -2.57 8.64
C ASN A 77 -3.64 -1.96 8.70
N THR A 78 -3.76 -0.65 8.75
CA THR A 78 -5.05 0.05 8.74
C THR A 78 -5.72 -0.09 7.37
N ALA A 79 -4.99 0.14 6.28
CA ALA A 79 -5.47 -0.05 4.92
C ALA A 79 -5.99 -1.47 4.71
N LEU A 80 -5.23 -2.49 5.11
CA LEU A 80 -5.65 -3.89 5.01
C LEU A 80 -6.95 -4.18 5.79
N LYS A 81 -7.10 -3.63 6.99
CA LYS A 81 -8.33 -3.78 7.78
C LYS A 81 -9.55 -3.14 7.11
N LEU A 82 -9.37 -1.97 6.48
CA LEU A 82 -10.44 -1.31 5.73
C LEU A 82 -10.83 -2.13 4.50
N LEU A 83 -9.84 -2.66 3.76
CA LEU A 83 -10.07 -3.53 2.61
C LEU A 83 -10.76 -4.85 2.99
N GLN A 84 -10.38 -5.48 4.10
CA GLN A 84 -11.02 -6.70 4.60
C GLN A 84 -12.51 -6.48 4.93
N LYS A 85 -12.89 -5.31 5.45
CA LYS A 85 -14.30 -4.95 5.67
C LYS A 85 -15.11 -4.92 4.36
N LYS A 86 -14.48 -4.61 3.23
CA LYS A 86 -15.10 -4.61 1.90
C LYS A 86 -15.20 -6.01 1.27
N LYS A 87 -14.91 -7.09 2.00
CA LYS A 87 -14.98 -8.49 1.53
C LYS A 87 -14.16 -8.75 0.26
N ILE A 88 -12.92 -8.27 0.23
CA ILE A 88 -12.00 -8.63 -0.85
C ILE A 88 -11.78 -10.14 -0.82
N THR A 89 -12.15 -10.81 -1.91
CA THR A 89 -11.95 -12.24 -2.07
C THR A 89 -10.57 -12.50 -2.67
N PHE A 90 -9.76 -13.31 -1.98
CA PHE A 90 -8.48 -13.81 -2.49
C PHE A 90 -8.64 -15.12 -3.27
N ASN A 91 -9.88 -15.49 -3.62
CA ASN A 91 -10.16 -16.66 -4.42
C ASN A 91 -9.62 -16.50 -5.83
N GLU A 92 -9.33 -17.62 -6.50
CA GLU A 92 -8.90 -17.61 -7.90
C GLU A 92 -9.91 -16.86 -8.76
N ILE A 93 -9.53 -15.66 -9.17
CA ILE A 93 -10.30 -14.88 -10.15
C ILE A 93 -10.07 -15.61 -11.48
N THR A 94 -11.13 -16.20 -12.01
CA THR A 94 -11.15 -16.67 -13.41
C THR A 94 -10.79 -15.48 -14.29
N GLU A 95 -9.97 -15.73 -15.32
CA GLU A 95 -9.33 -14.73 -16.21
C GLU A 95 -10.28 -13.72 -16.90
N GLN A 96 -11.59 -13.83 -16.66
CA GLN A 96 -12.63 -13.03 -17.34
C GLN A 96 -12.76 -11.56 -16.85
N HIS A 97 -12.13 -11.16 -15.75
CA HIS A 97 -12.27 -9.80 -15.20
C HIS A 97 -11.03 -8.91 -15.41
N ALA A 98 -10.08 -9.33 -16.24
CA ALA A 98 -8.85 -8.60 -16.52
C ALA A 98 -8.95 -7.61 -17.71
N GLN A 99 -10.15 -7.32 -18.20
CA GLN A 99 -10.36 -6.39 -19.32
C GLN A 99 -11.03 -5.10 -18.85
N THR A 100 -10.41 -4.36 -17.95
CA THR A 100 -10.66 -2.92 -17.86
C THR A 100 -9.68 -2.26 -18.82
N GLY A 101 -10.24 -1.74 -19.94
CA GLY A 101 -9.47 -1.13 -20.99
C GLY A 101 -8.62 0.03 -20.48
N MET A 102 -7.30 -0.14 -20.53
CA MET A 102 -6.37 0.96 -20.46
C MET A 102 -6.29 1.61 -21.84
N GLU A 103 -6.52 2.93 -21.89
CA GLU A 103 -6.21 3.68 -23.10
C GLU A 103 -4.72 3.54 -23.44
N PRO A 104 -4.36 3.41 -24.74
CA PRO A 104 -2.97 3.25 -25.15
C PRO A 104 -2.21 4.56 -24.90
N TYR A 105 -1.24 4.52 -24.03
CA TYR A 105 -0.27 5.62 -23.85
C TYR A 105 0.99 5.35 -24.69
N ALA A 106 1.46 6.39 -25.37
CA ALA A 106 2.74 6.35 -26.08
C ALA A 106 3.90 6.37 -25.05
N TYR A 107 4.79 5.38 -25.13
CA TYR A 107 5.88 5.21 -24.16
C TYR A 107 7.24 5.50 -24.74
N VAL A 108 8.02 6.28 -24.02
CA VAL A 108 9.46 6.37 -24.16
C VAL A 108 10.20 6.08 -22.83
N ASN A 109 9.56 6.31 -21.67
CA ASN A 109 10.11 5.96 -20.36
C ASN A 109 8.95 5.67 -19.38
N LEU A 110 8.88 4.48 -18.80
CA LEU A 110 7.98 4.15 -17.69
C LEU A 110 8.41 4.96 -16.46
N GLY A 111 7.64 6.00 -16.14
CA GLY A 111 7.78 6.75 -14.90
C GLY A 111 7.17 6.02 -13.70
N GLU A 112 7.41 6.55 -12.51
CA GLU A 112 6.84 6.02 -11.26
C GLU A 112 5.31 5.98 -11.30
N ASP A 113 4.68 7.02 -11.88
CA ASP A 113 3.22 7.11 -12.04
C ASP A 113 2.66 6.01 -12.95
N ASP A 114 3.39 5.64 -14.00
CA ASP A 114 2.94 4.61 -14.94
C ASP A 114 3.03 3.22 -14.30
N LEU A 115 4.09 2.95 -13.54
CA LEU A 115 4.21 1.73 -12.74
C LEU A 115 3.09 1.63 -11.71
N LEU A 116 2.75 2.72 -11.04
CA LEU A 116 1.65 2.76 -10.08
C LEU A 116 0.31 2.45 -10.74
N LYS A 117 0.05 2.98 -11.94
CA LYS A 117 -1.16 2.66 -12.72
C LYS A 117 -1.23 1.18 -13.08
N LEU A 118 -0.12 0.58 -13.51
CA LEU A 118 -0.05 -0.86 -13.82
C LEU A 118 -0.33 -1.72 -12.58
N ILE A 119 0.24 -1.37 -11.44
CA ILE A 119 0.01 -2.07 -10.17
C ILE A 119 -1.45 -1.92 -9.75
N ASN A 120 -2.02 -0.71 -9.85
CA ASN A 120 -3.41 -0.46 -9.49
C ASN A 120 -4.43 -1.13 -10.42
N ALA A 121 -4.04 -1.46 -11.66
CA ALA A 121 -4.85 -2.24 -12.58
C ALA A 121 -4.88 -3.76 -12.27
N LEU A 122 -4.04 -4.24 -11.36
CA LEU A 122 -4.10 -5.62 -10.91
C LEU A 122 -5.39 -5.91 -10.13
N PRO A 123 -5.95 -7.13 -10.21
CA PRO A 123 -6.98 -7.58 -9.30
C PRO A 123 -6.56 -7.41 -7.85
N ASP A 124 -7.50 -7.08 -6.96
CA ASP A 124 -7.22 -6.70 -5.57
C ASP A 124 -6.31 -7.68 -4.82
N GLY A 125 -6.58 -8.98 -4.90
CA GLY A 125 -5.76 -10.00 -4.26
C GLY A 125 -4.31 -10.01 -4.77
N TYR A 126 -4.12 -9.90 -6.08
CA TYR A 126 -2.79 -9.85 -6.70
C TYR A 126 -2.06 -8.57 -6.32
N ARG A 127 -2.74 -7.43 -6.37
CA ARG A 127 -2.20 -6.12 -6.00
C ARG A 127 -1.74 -6.08 -4.55
N ILE A 128 -2.58 -6.54 -3.62
CA ILE A 128 -2.28 -6.53 -2.19
C ILE A 128 -1.07 -7.41 -1.89
N VAL A 129 -1.04 -8.65 -2.38
CA VAL A 129 0.11 -9.55 -2.15
C VAL A 129 1.37 -9.01 -2.80
N PHE A 130 1.28 -8.44 -4.00
CA PHE A 130 2.42 -7.80 -4.67
C PHE A 130 2.99 -6.64 -3.84
N ASN A 131 2.14 -5.73 -3.38
CA ASN A 131 2.55 -4.60 -2.56
C ASN A 131 3.20 -5.06 -1.25
N LEU A 132 2.59 -6.01 -0.55
CA LEU A 132 3.11 -6.51 0.73
C LEU A 132 4.45 -7.21 0.57
N ASN A 133 4.62 -8.06 -0.45
CA ASN A 133 5.85 -8.81 -0.63
C ASN A 133 6.95 -7.99 -1.29
N VAL A 134 6.66 -7.35 -2.44
CA VAL A 134 7.69 -6.71 -3.27
C VAL A 134 8.04 -5.31 -2.76
N ILE A 135 7.06 -4.54 -2.30
CA ILE A 135 7.27 -3.14 -1.89
C ILE A 135 7.51 -3.02 -0.39
N GLU A 136 6.71 -3.71 0.43
CA GLU A 136 6.83 -3.64 1.89
C GLU A 136 7.81 -4.67 2.47
N GLY A 137 8.18 -5.72 1.72
CA GLY A 137 9.18 -6.70 2.11
C GLY A 137 8.70 -7.80 3.07
N TYR A 138 7.39 -7.98 3.23
CA TYR A 138 6.85 -9.05 4.07
C TYR A 138 7.06 -10.44 3.43
N SER A 139 7.39 -11.41 4.24
CA SER A 139 7.43 -12.83 3.84
C SER A 139 6.04 -13.38 3.55
N HIS A 140 5.95 -14.47 2.78
CA HIS A 140 4.65 -15.11 2.52
C HIS A 140 3.96 -15.63 3.77
N ASP A 141 4.72 -16.01 4.80
CA ASP A 141 4.16 -16.45 6.08
C ASP A 141 3.56 -15.28 6.87
N GLU A 142 4.23 -14.12 6.88
CA GLU A 142 3.67 -12.89 7.45
C GLU A 142 2.43 -12.43 6.70
N ILE A 143 2.46 -12.44 5.36
CA ILE A 143 1.30 -12.09 4.52
C ILE A 143 0.13 -13.03 4.79
N ALA A 144 0.39 -14.32 4.91
CA ALA A 144 -0.62 -15.32 5.24
C ALA A 144 -1.34 -14.98 6.55
N GLN A 145 -0.60 -14.60 7.57
CA GLN A 145 -1.17 -14.14 8.85
C GLN A 145 -1.94 -12.83 8.73
N MET A 146 -1.38 -11.84 8.00
CA MET A 146 -2.00 -10.51 7.83
C MET A 146 -3.32 -10.58 7.07
N LEU A 147 -3.42 -11.45 6.06
CA LEU A 147 -4.58 -11.57 5.18
C LEU A 147 -5.51 -12.75 5.54
N ASN A 148 -5.14 -13.58 6.52
CA ASN A 148 -5.84 -14.81 6.89
C ASN A 148 -6.02 -15.76 5.69
N ILE A 149 -4.94 -16.01 4.96
CA ILE A 149 -4.85 -16.93 3.83
C ILE A 149 -3.71 -17.94 4.06
N GLN A 150 -3.56 -18.95 3.21
CA GLN A 150 -2.40 -19.83 3.24
C GLN A 150 -1.18 -19.17 2.58
N ALA A 151 0.02 -19.49 3.05
CA ALA A 151 1.26 -19.00 2.43
C ALA A 151 1.42 -19.47 0.96
N SER A 152 0.88 -20.64 0.62
CA SER A 152 0.79 -21.13 -0.77
C SER A 152 -0.09 -20.23 -1.63
N THR A 153 -1.22 -19.74 -1.10
CA THR A 153 -2.10 -18.78 -1.77
C THR A 153 -1.36 -17.46 -2.02
N SER A 154 -0.64 -16.96 -1.02
CA SER A 154 0.18 -15.76 -1.17
C SER A 154 1.23 -15.92 -2.28
N ARG A 155 1.94 -17.06 -2.33
CA ARG A 155 2.91 -17.36 -3.41
C ARG A 155 2.26 -17.40 -4.78
N SER A 156 1.13 -18.09 -4.94
CA SER A 156 0.43 -18.19 -6.22
C SER A 156 -0.10 -16.83 -6.70
N GLN A 157 -0.64 -16.02 -5.79
CA GLN A 157 -1.08 -14.64 -6.07
C GLN A 157 0.07 -13.77 -6.59
N LEU A 158 1.25 -13.87 -5.97
CA LEU A 158 2.44 -13.13 -6.42
C LEU A 158 2.90 -13.54 -7.82
N VAL A 159 2.90 -14.86 -8.11
CA VAL A 159 3.27 -15.37 -9.46
C VAL A 159 2.31 -14.81 -10.52
N LYS A 160 1.00 -14.85 -10.25
CA LYS A 160 -0.02 -14.30 -11.15
C LYS A 160 0.12 -12.79 -11.32
N ALA A 161 0.35 -12.05 -10.24
CA ALA A 161 0.60 -10.61 -10.28
C ALA A 161 1.78 -10.25 -11.19
N ARG A 162 2.93 -10.93 -11.01
CA ARG A 162 4.12 -10.71 -11.83
C ARG A 162 3.88 -11.01 -13.30
N LYS A 163 3.19 -12.13 -13.60
CA LYS A 163 2.86 -12.50 -14.99
C LYS A 163 1.98 -11.46 -15.66
N MET A 164 0.96 -10.94 -14.95
CA MET A 164 0.10 -9.89 -15.48
C MET A 164 0.87 -8.60 -15.74
N LEU A 165 1.70 -8.16 -14.81
CA LEU A 165 2.54 -6.96 -14.98
C LEU A 165 3.51 -7.13 -16.17
N GLN A 166 4.16 -8.27 -16.30
CA GLN A 166 5.04 -8.56 -17.45
C GLN A 166 4.29 -8.48 -18.77
N ASN A 167 3.10 -9.06 -18.85
CA ASN A 167 2.27 -9.02 -20.06
C ASN A 167 1.86 -7.58 -20.41
N GLN A 168 1.45 -6.80 -19.41
CA GLN A 168 1.08 -5.40 -19.60
C GLN A 168 2.27 -4.57 -20.11
N ILE A 169 3.43 -4.72 -19.51
CA ILE A 169 4.67 -4.02 -19.93
C ILE A 169 5.05 -4.41 -21.37
N GLN A 170 4.98 -5.71 -21.72
CA GLN A 170 5.27 -6.17 -23.08
C GLN A 170 4.29 -5.61 -24.11
N GLN A 171 3.00 -5.52 -23.78
CA GLN A 171 2.00 -4.90 -24.66
C GLN A 171 2.31 -3.43 -24.91
N LEU A 172 2.67 -2.69 -23.87
CA LEU A 172 3.05 -1.29 -23.97
C LEU A 172 4.30 -1.10 -24.86
N GLN A 173 5.31 -1.96 -24.74
CA GLN A 173 6.51 -1.93 -25.56
C GLN A 173 6.23 -2.22 -27.05
N LYS A 174 5.26 -3.09 -27.38
CA LYS A 174 4.87 -3.40 -28.76
C LYS A 174 4.12 -2.27 -29.45
N ILE A 175 3.45 -1.40 -28.68
CA ILE A 175 2.71 -0.23 -29.22
C ILE A 175 3.67 0.93 -29.48
N ALA A 176 4.84 0.95 -28.83
CA ALA A 176 5.84 2.00 -28.95
C ALA A 176 6.80 1.84 -30.18
N VAL A 177 6.63 0.79 -30.97
CA VAL A 177 7.35 0.51 -32.23
C VAL A 177 6.42 0.72 -33.43
#